data_22fc7ff98844ba51e5d57a9dd3af1849
#
_entry.id   22fc7ff98844ba51e5d57a9dd3af1849
#
_cell.length_a   1.000
_cell.length_b   1.000
_cell.length_c   1.000
_cell.angle_alpha   90.00
_cell.angle_beta   90.00
_cell.angle_gamma   90.00
#
_symmetry.space_group_name_H-M   'P 1'
#
loop_
_entity.id
_entity.type
_entity.pdbx_description
1 polymer ?
#
loop_
_entity_poly.entity_id
_entity_poly.type
_entity_poly.pdbx_seq_one_letter_code
_entity_poly.pdbx_strand_id
1 'polypeptide(L)'
;MNGIMSFKWKILFLGYCGVILYVSSLSPKGLPGGPALVSDKILHLCEYGLFGILAWGAFGVRKGVFPWGLVVLGAWFGIMDECWQDWIGKSRSADVWDAAADAVGSLLGVTVAQLFWIKR
;
A
#
# COMPACT_ATOMS: atom_id res chain seq x y z
N MET A 1 -7.22 -12.74 -17.05
CA MET A 1 -8.28 -12.27 -16.14
C MET A 1 -9.40 -11.66 -16.97
N ASN A 2 -10.65 -12.06 -16.73
CA ASN A 2 -11.76 -11.49 -17.50
C ASN A 2 -12.13 -10.09 -16.99
N GLY A 3 -12.90 -9.31 -17.78
CA GLY A 3 -13.21 -7.92 -17.45
C GLY A 3 -13.93 -7.71 -16.12
N ILE A 4 -14.79 -8.67 -15.74
CA ILE A 4 -15.54 -8.60 -14.48
C ILE A 4 -14.61 -8.73 -13.28
N MET A 5 -13.68 -9.68 -13.35
CA MET A 5 -12.71 -9.88 -12.29
C MET A 5 -11.80 -8.66 -12.12
N SER A 6 -11.35 -8.10 -13.22
CA SER A 6 -10.54 -6.87 -13.21
C SER A 6 -11.29 -5.70 -12.59
N PHE A 7 -12.59 -5.56 -12.88
CA PHE A 7 -13.41 -4.50 -12.34
C PHE A 7 -13.57 -4.60 -10.83
N LYS A 8 -13.80 -5.81 -10.31
CA LYS A 8 -13.88 -6.04 -8.85
C LYS A 8 -12.56 -5.67 -8.15
N TRP A 9 -11.44 -6.07 -8.75
CA TRP A 9 -10.13 -5.73 -8.20
C TRP A 9 -9.87 -4.23 -8.19
N LYS A 10 -10.32 -3.51 -9.22
CA LYS A 10 -10.21 -2.04 -9.27
C LYS A 10 -11.01 -1.37 -8.17
N ILE A 11 -12.23 -1.84 -7.92
CA ILE A 11 -13.07 -1.31 -6.83
C ILE A 11 -12.40 -1.56 -5.48
N LEU A 12 -11.91 -2.78 -5.25
CA LEU A 12 -11.21 -3.13 -4.01
C LEU A 12 -9.96 -2.28 -3.82
N PHE A 13 -9.20 -2.08 -4.88
CA PHE A 13 -7.98 -1.27 -4.84
C PHE A 13 -8.29 0.19 -4.49
N LEU A 14 -9.26 0.80 -5.19
CA LEU A 14 -9.64 2.19 -4.93
C LEU A 14 -10.22 2.38 -3.53
N GLY A 15 -11.06 1.46 -3.09
CA GLY A 15 -11.60 1.48 -1.74
C GLY A 15 -10.51 1.37 -0.69
N TYR A 16 -9.53 0.53 -0.94
CA TYR A 16 -8.40 0.35 -0.03
C TYR A 16 -7.51 1.60 0.02
N CYS A 17 -7.28 2.27 -1.11
CA CYS A 17 -6.57 3.55 -1.13
C CYS A 17 -7.28 4.58 -0.23
N GLY A 18 -8.61 4.63 -0.29
CA GLY A 18 -9.40 5.47 0.60
C GLY A 18 -9.23 5.11 2.07
N VAL A 19 -9.19 3.82 2.37
CA VAL A 19 -8.96 3.32 3.74
C VAL A 19 -7.58 3.76 4.24
N ILE A 20 -6.54 3.65 3.42
CA ILE A 20 -5.19 4.10 3.77
C ILE A 20 -5.21 5.59 4.16
N LEU A 21 -5.81 6.42 3.33
CA LEU A 21 -5.88 7.86 3.60
C LEU A 21 -6.68 8.17 4.86
N TYR A 22 -7.77 7.43 5.09
CA TYR A 22 -8.58 7.59 6.29
C TYR A 22 -7.79 7.23 7.55
N VAL A 23 -7.12 6.07 7.55
CA VAL A 23 -6.32 5.63 8.71
C VAL A 23 -5.17 6.61 8.95
N SER A 24 -4.54 7.10 7.88
CA SER A 24 -3.47 8.09 7.98
C SER A 24 -3.94 9.42 8.55
N SER A 25 -5.23 9.73 8.43
CA SER A 25 -5.81 10.96 8.99
C SER A 25 -6.10 10.86 10.49
N LEU A 26 -6.05 9.67 11.06
CA LEU A 26 -6.28 9.48 12.49
C LEU A 26 -5.06 9.93 13.29
N SER A 27 -5.29 10.50 14.48
CA SER A 27 -4.19 10.86 15.37
C SER A 27 -3.51 9.60 15.91
N PRO A 28 -2.21 9.66 16.26
CA PRO A 28 -1.53 8.51 16.85
C PRO A 28 -2.21 7.94 18.10
N LYS A 29 -2.89 8.78 18.85
CA LYS A 29 -3.63 8.38 20.04
C LYS A 29 -4.87 7.52 19.72
N GLY A 30 -5.39 7.62 18.50
CA GLY A 30 -6.52 6.83 18.03
C GLY A 30 -6.12 5.49 17.45
N LEU A 31 -4.83 5.20 17.32
CA LEU A 31 -4.34 3.95 16.75
C LEU A 31 -4.12 2.92 17.85
N PRO A 32 -4.62 1.68 17.69
CA PRO A 32 -4.41 0.64 18.69
C PRO A 32 -2.93 0.26 18.81
N GLY A 33 -2.49 -0.02 20.02
CA GLY A 33 -1.15 -0.52 20.29
C GLY A 33 -0.07 0.51 20.58
N GLY A 34 -0.34 1.81 20.45
CA GLY A 34 0.62 2.86 20.71
C GLY A 34 1.81 2.85 19.75
N PRO A 35 2.70 3.84 19.83
CA PRO A 35 3.79 3.99 18.88
C PRO A 35 5.05 3.24 19.29
N ALA A 36 5.03 1.92 19.31
CA ALA A 36 6.28 1.18 19.27
C ALA A 36 6.84 1.31 17.85
N LEU A 37 8.04 1.83 17.70
CA LEU A 37 8.65 2.15 16.41
C LEU A 37 8.67 0.94 15.45
N VAL A 38 8.97 -0.24 15.98
CA VAL A 38 8.99 -1.50 15.19
C VAL A 38 7.59 -1.88 14.72
N SER A 39 6.58 -1.75 15.59
CA SER A 39 5.19 -2.04 15.25
C SER A 39 4.66 -1.12 14.17
N ASP A 40 5.05 0.16 14.19
CA ASP A 40 4.66 1.13 13.18
C ASP A 40 5.18 0.74 11.80
N LYS A 41 6.45 0.36 11.69
CA LYS A 41 7.06 -0.06 10.42
C LYS A 41 6.44 -1.35 9.89
N ILE A 42 6.14 -2.31 10.77
CA ILE A 42 5.45 -3.55 10.41
C ILE A 42 4.05 -3.25 9.87
N LEU A 43 3.33 -2.33 10.51
CA LEU A 43 2.01 -1.90 10.02
C LEU A 43 2.10 -1.31 8.62
N HIS A 44 3.08 -0.44 8.35
CA HIS A 44 3.31 0.11 7.02
C HIS A 44 3.64 -0.97 6.00
N LEU A 45 4.50 -1.92 6.36
CA LEU A 45 4.82 -3.05 5.48
C LEU A 45 3.58 -3.86 5.11
N CYS A 46 2.75 -4.21 6.09
CA CYS A 46 1.53 -4.99 5.86
C CYS A 46 0.50 -4.20 5.05
N GLU A 47 0.31 -2.94 5.38
CA GLU A 47 -0.64 -2.05 4.72
C GLU A 47 -0.31 -1.90 3.23
N TYR A 48 0.95 -1.64 2.91
CA TYR A 48 1.39 -1.49 1.52
C TYR A 48 1.67 -2.83 0.85
N GLY A 49 1.89 -3.90 1.60
CA GLY A 49 1.89 -5.25 1.06
C GLY A 49 0.54 -5.59 0.45
N LEU A 50 -0.54 -5.32 1.19
CA LEU A 50 -1.89 -5.49 0.67
C LEU A 50 -2.17 -4.55 -0.50
N PHE A 51 -1.68 -3.29 -0.44
CA PHE A 51 -1.74 -2.36 -1.56
C PHE A 51 -1.15 -2.98 -2.83
N GLY A 52 0.04 -3.56 -2.73
CA GLY A 52 0.72 -4.21 -3.86
C GLY A 52 -0.07 -5.36 -4.45
N ILE A 53 -0.66 -6.20 -3.60
CA ILE A 53 -1.50 -7.33 -4.04
C ILE A 53 -2.74 -6.82 -4.78
N LEU A 54 -3.43 -5.85 -4.22
CA LEU A 54 -4.64 -5.28 -4.82
C LEU A 54 -4.34 -4.54 -6.13
N ALA A 55 -3.22 -3.81 -6.18
CA ALA A 55 -2.77 -3.14 -7.40
C ALA A 55 -2.47 -4.14 -8.50
N TRP A 56 -1.82 -5.26 -8.16
CA TRP A 56 -1.54 -6.33 -9.11
C TRP A 56 -2.84 -6.85 -9.73
N GLY A 57 -3.84 -7.11 -8.92
CA GLY A 57 -5.15 -7.56 -9.41
C GLY A 57 -5.87 -6.51 -10.25
N ALA A 58 -5.77 -5.24 -9.84
CA ALA A 58 -6.47 -4.13 -10.51
C ALA A 58 -5.90 -3.79 -11.88
N PHE A 59 -4.58 -3.86 -12.06
CA PHE A 59 -3.93 -3.38 -13.28
C PHE A 59 -3.59 -4.46 -14.30
N GLY A 60 -3.80 -5.72 -13.99
CA GLY A 60 -3.64 -6.81 -14.96
C GLY A 60 -2.22 -6.94 -15.50
N VAL A 61 -1.40 -7.69 -14.80
CA VAL A 61 0.02 -7.82 -15.10
C VAL A 61 0.27 -8.75 -16.28
N ARG A 62 1.20 -8.37 -17.15
CA ARG A 62 1.63 -9.21 -18.28
C ARG A 62 2.44 -10.40 -17.78
N LYS A 63 2.13 -11.56 -18.34
CA LYS A 63 2.85 -12.79 -18.01
C LYS A 63 4.33 -12.66 -18.39
N GLY A 64 5.19 -13.08 -17.47
CA GLY A 64 6.64 -13.10 -17.70
C GLY A 64 7.35 -11.77 -17.47
N VAL A 65 6.63 -10.72 -17.08
CA VAL A 65 7.21 -9.40 -16.82
C VAL A 65 6.90 -8.99 -15.39
N PHE A 66 7.92 -8.62 -14.63
CA PHE A 66 7.71 -8.10 -13.29
C PHE A 66 7.17 -6.65 -13.36
N PRO A 67 6.05 -6.35 -12.70
CA PRO A 67 5.40 -5.05 -12.85
C PRO A 67 6.01 -3.97 -11.95
N TRP A 68 7.21 -3.54 -12.26
CA TRP A 68 7.91 -2.50 -11.48
C TRP A 68 7.11 -1.21 -11.33
N GLY A 69 6.26 -0.89 -12.32
CA GLY A 69 5.39 0.29 -12.25
C GLY A 69 4.45 0.26 -11.05
N LEU A 70 4.01 -0.92 -10.60
CA LEU A 70 3.15 -1.04 -9.42
C LEU A 70 3.93 -0.80 -8.14
N VAL A 71 5.20 -1.19 -8.09
CA VAL A 71 6.09 -0.89 -6.96
C VAL A 71 6.32 0.61 -6.86
N VAL A 72 6.59 1.25 -8.01
CA VAL A 72 6.75 2.70 -8.09
C VAL A 72 5.47 3.42 -7.66
N LEU A 73 4.32 2.92 -8.09
CA LEU A 73 3.02 3.47 -7.67
C LEU A 73 2.85 3.41 -6.16
N GLY A 74 3.20 2.28 -5.55
CA GLY A 74 3.15 2.12 -4.08
C GLY A 74 4.10 3.06 -3.36
N ALA A 75 5.32 3.20 -3.86
CA ALA A 75 6.30 4.13 -3.30
C ALA A 75 5.80 5.57 -3.39
N TRP A 76 5.26 5.97 -4.55
CA TRP A 76 4.70 7.29 -4.76
C TRP A 76 3.50 7.55 -3.85
N PHE A 77 2.59 6.59 -3.75
CA PHE A 77 1.42 6.70 -2.88
C PHE A 77 1.85 6.83 -1.41
N GLY A 78 2.89 6.10 -1.00
CA GLY A 78 3.46 6.20 0.34
C GLY A 78 4.01 7.58 0.64
N ILE A 79 4.70 8.19 -0.31
CA ILE A 79 5.20 9.58 -0.17
C ILE A 79 4.02 10.54 -0.06
N MET A 80 3.01 10.39 -0.90
CA MET A 80 1.79 11.19 -0.84
C MET A 80 1.09 11.06 0.50
N ASP A 81 1.01 9.85 1.03
CA ASP A 81 0.40 9.55 2.32
C ASP A 81 1.14 10.25 3.47
N GLU A 82 2.48 10.24 3.45
CA GLU A 82 3.29 10.95 4.43
C GLU A 82 3.07 12.48 4.35
N CYS A 83 3.00 13.01 3.13
CA CYS A 83 2.69 14.43 2.93
C CYS A 83 1.28 14.77 3.44
N TRP A 84 0.32 13.89 3.25
CA TRP A 84 -1.04 14.03 3.75
C TRP A 84 -1.07 14.09 5.27
N GLN A 85 -0.33 13.20 5.94
CA GLN A 85 -0.23 13.20 7.40
C GLN A 85 0.38 14.49 7.94
N ASP A 86 1.45 14.95 7.32
CA ASP A 86 2.11 16.19 7.69
C ASP A 86 1.18 17.40 7.49
N TRP A 87 0.47 17.44 6.37
CA TRP A 87 -0.45 18.52 6.04
C TRP A 87 -1.63 18.61 7.01
N ILE A 88 -2.19 17.47 7.43
CA ILE A 88 -3.28 17.42 8.39
C ILE A 88 -2.84 17.94 9.77
N GLY A 89 -1.58 17.75 10.11
CA GLY A 89 -1.00 18.34 11.32
C GLY A 89 -1.52 17.79 12.64
N LYS A 90 -2.08 16.58 12.67
CA LYS A 90 -2.65 15.96 13.88
C LYS A 90 -1.58 15.21 14.66
N SER A 91 -0.53 15.87 15.07
CA SER A 91 0.59 15.30 15.84
C SER A 91 1.32 14.19 15.07
N ARG A 92 1.24 14.20 13.76
CA ARG A 92 1.99 13.31 12.88
C ARG A 92 2.89 14.16 11.99
N SER A 93 4.13 13.73 11.87
CA SER A 93 5.10 14.35 10.97
C SER A 93 5.49 13.35 9.89
N ALA A 94 5.87 13.84 8.72
CA ALA A 94 6.36 13.01 7.64
C ALA A 94 7.62 12.26 8.11
N ASP A 95 7.66 10.95 7.83
CA ASP A 95 8.75 10.08 8.22
C ASP A 95 9.25 9.35 6.97
N VAL A 96 10.50 9.61 6.60
CA VAL A 96 11.14 8.98 5.45
C VAL A 96 11.18 7.45 5.60
N TRP A 97 11.35 6.95 6.83
CA TRP A 97 11.39 5.52 7.08
C TRP A 97 10.01 4.87 6.88
N ASP A 98 8.93 5.58 7.16
CA ASP A 98 7.59 5.10 6.84
C ASP A 98 7.39 5.00 5.33
N ALA A 99 7.86 5.99 4.57
CA ALA A 99 7.81 5.94 3.11
C ALA A 99 8.66 4.79 2.56
N ALA A 100 9.84 4.54 3.15
CA ALA A 100 10.67 3.39 2.77
C ALA A 100 9.97 2.06 3.07
N ALA A 101 9.31 1.94 4.22
CA ALA A 101 8.54 0.75 4.58
C ALA A 101 7.37 0.53 3.62
N ASP A 102 6.71 1.60 3.19
CA ASP A 102 5.63 1.55 2.20
C ASP A 102 6.13 1.01 0.85
N ALA A 103 7.28 1.49 0.40
CA ALA A 103 7.88 1.03 -0.85
C ALA A 103 8.27 -0.46 -0.78
N VAL A 104 8.91 -0.87 0.31
CA VAL A 104 9.29 -2.28 0.54
C VAL A 104 8.04 -3.15 0.65
N GLY A 105 7.02 -2.70 1.36
CA GLY A 105 5.74 -3.41 1.47
C GLY A 105 5.11 -3.62 0.11
N SER A 106 5.07 -2.58 -0.73
CA SER A 106 4.54 -2.67 -2.10
C SER A 106 5.32 -3.69 -2.93
N LEU A 107 6.65 -3.69 -2.84
CA LEU A 107 7.49 -4.66 -3.53
C LEU A 107 7.15 -6.08 -3.08
N LEU A 108 7.05 -6.31 -1.79
CA LEU A 108 6.72 -7.63 -1.24
C LEU A 108 5.33 -8.09 -1.69
N GLY A 109 4.35 -7.22 -1.63
CA GLY A 109 2.97 -7.53 -2.03
C GLY A 109 2.86 -7.87 -3.51
N VAL A 110 3.48 -7.07 -4.37
CA VAL A 110 3.53 -7.34 -5.81
C VAL A 110 4.24 -8.67 -6.09
N THR A 111 5.34 -8.93 -5.40
CA THR A 111 6.09 -10.19 -5.55
C THR A 111 5.25 -11.39 -5.16
N VAL A 112 4.58 -11.32 -4.01
CA VAL A 112 3.68 -12.39 -3.54
C VAL A 112 2.58 -12.65 -4.56
N ALA A 113 1.91 -11.60 -5.02
CA ALA A 113 0.84 -11.73 -6.01
C ALA A 113 1.37 -12.37 -7.30
N GLN A 114 2.53 -11.94 -7.78
CA GLN A 114 3.16 -12.45 -8.97
C GLN A 114 3.44 -13.95 -8.84
N LEU A 115 3.98 -14.38 -7.71
CA LEU A 115 4.30 -15.79 -7.47
C LEU A 115 3.06 -16.67 -7.38
N PHE A 116 1.99 -16.16 -6.76
CA PHE A 116 0.78 -16.96 -6.59
C PHE A 116 -0.09 -17.03 -7.85
N TRP A 117 -0.22 -15.94 -8.59
CA TRP A 117 -1.15 -15.88 -9.72
C TRP A 117 -0.52 -16.21 -11.07
N ILE A 118 0.80 -16.10 -11.20
CA ILE A 118 1.48 -16.51 -12.42
C ILE A 118 1.41 -18.04 -12.65
N LYS A 119 1.32 -18.80 -11.56
CA LYS A 119 1.24 -20.25 -11.64
C LYS A 119 -0.13 -20.79 -12.08
N ARG A 120 -1.09 -19.90 -12.26
CA ARG A 120 -2.41 -20.23 -12.76
C ARG A 120 -2.53 -19.75 -14.21
#